data_56031a57ed2763c48c8b0a08c5a26f20
#
_entry.id   56031a57ed2763c48c8b0a08c5a26f20
#
_cell.length_a   1.000
_cell.length_b   1.000
_cell.length_c   1.000
_cell.angle_alpha   90.00
_cell.angle_beta   90.00
_cell.angle_gamma   90.00
#
_symmetry.space_group_name_H-M   'P 1'
#
loop_
_entity.id
_entity.type
_entity.pdbx_description
1 polymer ?
#
loop_
_entity_poly.entity_id
_entity_poly.type
_entity_poly.pdbx_seq_one_letter_code
_entity_poly.pdbx_strand_id
1 'polypeptide(L)'
;LGDVYKRQWFECKVKYEKTMENGLVKKVNEPYLVDALNFTEAESRIIEEITPFMTGVFEVSDIKRARYAEMFEAPGDDSADKYFRAKLIFITLDEKSGKEKKTSQNVLIQAGDLRDAVKRLDEGMKGSMMDYTIASVTETAIMDVYHYEVRNKKAGEDKPEYEA
;
A
#
# COMPACT_ATOMS: atom_id res chain seq x y z
N LEU A 1 11.95 15.49 14.52
CA LEU A 1 12.14 14.36 15.45
C LEU A 1 10.98 13.35 15.38
N GLY A 2 9.75 13.79 15.22
CA GLY A 2 8.58 12.90 15.12
C GLY A 2 8.61 11.97 13.92
N ASP A 3 9.16 12.41 12.80
CA ASP A 3 9.19 11.64 11.55
C ASP A 3 10.22 10.49 11.57
N VAL A 4 11.25 10.59 12.39
CA VAL A 4 12.29 9.56 12.49
C VAL A 4 11.73 8.26 13.08
N TYR A 5 10.72 8.36 13.94
CA TYR A 5 10.13 7.21 14.64
C TYR A 5 8.82 6.74 14.03
N LYS A 6 8.30 7.46 13.03
CA LYS A 6 7.07 7.06 12.34
C LYS A 6 7.39 6.03 11.26
N ARG A 7 6.57 5.00 11.23
CA ARG A 7 6.62 4.05 10.13
C ARG A 7 6.08 4.70 8.88
N GLN A 8 6.72 4.40 7.75
CA GLN A 8 6.36 4.95 6.45
C GLN A 8 6.13 3.82 5.46
N TRP A 9 5.43 4.10 4.40
CA TRP A 9 5.21 3.12 3.35
C TRP A 9 6.36 3.11 2.37
N PHE A 10 6.77 1.90 1.98
CA PHE A 10 7.79 1.67 0.97
C PHE A 10 7.25 0.72 -0.08
N GLU A 11 7.48 1.07 -1.35
CA GLU A 11 7.16 0.19 -2.46
C GLU A 11 8.42 -0.58 -2.81
N CYS A 12 8.35 -1.90 -2.65
CA CYS A 12 9.47 -2.81 -2.87
C CYS A 12 9.19 -3.64 -4.11
N LYS A 13 10.09 -3.59 -5.09
CA LYS A 13 9.96 -4.44 -6.28
C LYS A 13 10.74 -5.72 -6.07
N VAL A 14 10.07 -6.84 -6.27
CA VAL A 14 10.63 -8.18 -6.14
C VAL A 14 10.75 -8.79 -7.53
N LYS A 15 11.97 -9.15 -7.89
CA LYS A 15 12.29 -9.72 -9.18
C LYS A 15 12.56 -11.22 -9.05
N TYR A 16 11.86 -12.02 -9.84
CA TYR A 16 12.01 -13.48 -9.83
C TYR A 16 11.54 -14.07 -11.15
N GLU A 17 11.80 -15.36 -11.33
CA GLU A 17 11.31 -16.09 -12.50
C GLU A 17 10.00 -16.78 -12.18
N LYS A 18 8.99 -16.49 -12.98
CA LYS A 18 7.64 -17.04 -12.82
C LYS A 18 7.36 -18.02 -13.96
N THR A 19 6.89 -19.23 -13.61
CA THR A 19 6.44 -20.19 -14.60
C THR A 19 5.00 -19.86 -14.98
N MET A 20 4.79 -19.61 -16.26
CA MET A 20 3.47 -19.27 -16.81
C MET A 20 2.66 -20.54 -17.08
N GLU A 21 1.36 -20.39 -17.32
CA GLU A 21 0.44 -21.49 -17.60
C GLU A 21 0.87 -22.34 -18.80
N ASN A 22 1.51 -21.72 -19.79
CA ASN A 22 2.02 -22.40 -20.98
C ASN A 22 3.36 -23.10 -20.75
N GLY A 23 3.88 -23.14 -19.51
CA GLY A 23 5.15 -23.73 -19.16
C GLY A 23 6.37 -22.87 -19.41
N LEU A 24 6.22 -21.72 -20.03
CA LEU A 24 7.32 -20.78 -20.25
C LEU A 24 7.67 -20.06 -18.96
N VAL A 25 8.98 -19.80 -18.77
CA VAL A 25 9.50 -19.04 -17.63
C VAL A 25 9.69 -17.59 -18.04
N LYS A 26 9.13 -16.69 -17.25
CA LYS A 26 9.23 -15.26 -17.49
C LYS A 26 9.79 -14.56 -16.26
N LYS A 27 10.72 -13.62 -16.48
CA LYS A 27 11.19 -12.74 -15.42
C LYS A 27 10.15 -11.67 -15.15
N VAL A 28 9.73 -11.55 -13.89
CA VAL A 28 8.76 -10.56 -13.46
C VAL A 28 9.38 -9.66 -12.39
N ASN A 29 8.87 -8.46 -12.28
CA ASN A 29 9.31 -7.47 -11.30
C ASN A 29 8.05 -6.89 -10.65
N GLU A 30 7.65 -7.46 -9.52
CA GLU A 30 6.35 -7.20 -8.91
C GLU A 30 6.48 -6.30 -7.69
N PRO A 31 5.69 -5.21 -7.60
CA PRO A 31 5.76 -4.29 -6.47
C PRO A 31 4.85 -4.74 -5.31
N TYR A 32 5.35 -4.51 -4.11
CA TYR A 32 4.64 -4.74 -2.84
C TYR A 32 4.80 -3.51 -1.96
N LEU A 33 3.86 -3.29 -1.07
CA LEU A 33 3.99 -2.23 -0.07
C LEU A 33 4.26 -2.83 1.30
N VAL A 34 5.23 -2.28 2.00
CA VAL A 34 5.51 -2.59 3.40
C VAL A 34 5.65 -1.28 4.17
N ASP A 35 5.23 -1.29 5.43
CA ASP A 35 5.53 -0.18 6.32
C ASP A 35 6.83 -0.46 7.06
N ALA A 36 7.67 0.54 7.19
CA ALA A 36 8.97 0.40 7.82
C ALA A 36 9.46 1.76 8.32
N LEU A 37 10.44 1.74 9.22
CA LEU A 37 11.07 2.96 9.73
C LEU A 37 12.08 3.55 8.76
N ASN A 38 12.70 2.69 7.94
CA ASN A 38 13.73 3.10 6.99
C ASN A 38 13.86 2.06 5.87
N PHE A 39 14.73 2.34 4.90
CA PHE A 39 14.96 1.46 3.75
C PHE A 39 15.51 0.09 4.15
N THR A 40 16.41 0.04 5.12
CA THR A 40 16.99 -1.22 5.58
C THR A 40 15.93 -2.14 6.18
N GLU A 41 15.06 -1.61 7.00
CA GLU A 41 13.95 -2.38 7.57
C GLU A 41 12.96 -2.81 6.47
N ALA A 42 12.68 -1.92 5.51
CA ALA A 42 11.78 -2.24 4.40
C ALA A 42 12.29 -3.45 3.62
N GLU A 43 13.60 -3.50 3.33
CA GLU A 43 14.21 -4.64 2.64
C GLU A 43 14.07 -5.92 3.46
N SER A 44 14.40 -5.88 4.74
CA SER A 44 14.27 -7.03 5.63
C SER A 44 12.83 -7.53 5.70
N ARG A 45 11.88 -6.61 5.80
CA ARG A 45 10.47 -6.95 5.92
C ARG A 45 9.91 -7.58 4.64
N ILE A 46 10.23 -7.02 3.47
CA ILE A 46 9.72 -7.60 2.24
C ILE A 46 10.28 -9.01 2.01
N ILE A 47 11.55 -9.23 2.34
CA ILE A 47 12.16 -10.55 2.23
C ILE A 47 11.42 -11.55 3.14
N GLU A 48 11.17 -11.18 4.40
CA GLU A 48 10.44 -12.04 5.34
C GLU A 48 9.02 -12.35 4.87
N GLU A 49 8.30 -11.33 4.40
CA GLU A 49 6.91 -11.49 4.00
C GLU A 49 6.76 -12.36 2.75
N ILE A 50 7.69 -12.24 1.81
CA ILE A 50 7.56 -12.91 0.52
C ILE A 50 8.18 -14.29 0.49
N THR A 51 9.17 -14.57 1.35
CA THR A 51 9.88 -15.86 1.37
C THR A 51 8.96 -17.06 1.41
N PRO A 52 7.88 -17.10 2.22
CA PRO A 52 6.98 -18.26 2.25
C PRO A 52 6.28 -18.54 0.92
N PHE A 53 6.18 -17.55 0.04
CA PHE A 53 5.48 -17.68 -1.24
C PHE A 53 6.42 -17.93 -2.42
N MET A 54 7.74 -17.89 -2.20
CA MET A 54 8.73 -18.07 -3.25
C MET A 54 9.31 -19.47 -3.23
N THR A 55 9.37 -20.09 -4.40
CA THR A 55 9.92 -21.45 -4.56
C THR A 55 11.35 -21.44 -5.09
N GLY A 56 11.83 -20.30 -5.54
CA GLY A 56 13.17 -20.13 -6.13
C GLY A 56 13.86 -18.88 -5.66
N VAL A 57 14.91 -18.52 -6.38
CA VAL A 57 15.70 -17.31 -6.08
C VAL A 57 14.91 -16.07 -6.47
N PHE A 58 14.92 -15.10 -5.60
CA PHE A 58 14.37 -13.77 -5.87
C PHE A 58 15.30 -12.69 -5.33
N GLU A 59 15.14 -11.48 -5.84
CA GLU A 59 15.90 -10.34 -5.34
C GLU A 59 14.98 -9.13 -5.21
N VAL A 60 15.30 -8.25 -4.25
CA VAL A 60 14.65 -6.97 -4.13
C VAL A 60 15.37 -6.00 -5.07
N SER A 61 14.76 -5.68 -6.19
CA SER A 61 15.38 -4.91 -7.25
C SER A 61 15.30 -3.40 -7.04
N ASP A 62 14.32 -2.93 -6.27
CA ASP A 62 14.12 -1.50 -6.03
C ASP A 62 13.29 -1.31 -4.76
N ILE A 63 13.59 -0.25 -4.03
CA ILE A 63 12.81 0.19 -2.88
C ILE A 63 12.70 1.70 -2.96
N LYS A 64 11.46 2.20 -2.95
CA LYS A 64 11.21 3.64 -2.92
C LYS A 64 10.14 3.97 -1.90
N ARG A 65 10.17 5.18 -1.38
CA ARG A 65 9.12 5.64 -0.49
C ARG A 65 7.83 5.84 -1.26
N ALA A 66 6.74 5.32 -0.70
CA ALA A 66 5.39 5.50 -1.22
C ALA A 66 4.62 6.38 -0.25
N ARG A 67 4.01 7.44 -0.77
CA ARG A 67 3.28 8.40 0.06
C ARG A 67 1.80 8.28 -0.22
N TYR A 68 1.08 7.71 0.73
CA TYR A 68 -0.37 7.59 0.70
C TYR A 68 -0.94 8.25 1.95
N ALA A 69 -1.84 9.20 1.77
CA ALA A 69 -2.52 9.87 2.89
C ALA A 69 -3.48 8.92 3.59
N GLU A 70 -4.12 8.04 2.81
CA GLU A 70 -5.08 7.05 3.32
C GLU A 70 -4.98 5.77 2.50
N MET A 71 -5.36 4.66 3.12
CA MET A 71 -5.48 3.38 2.45
C MET A 71 -6.84 2.76 2.79
N PHE A 72 -7.62 2.51 1.76
CA PHE A 72 -8.92 1.84 1.91
C PHE A 72 -8.76 0.40 1.47
N GLU A 73 -8.53 -0.47 2.44
CA GLU A 73 -8.29 -1.89 2.22
C GLU A 73 -9.55 -2.70 2.50
N ALA A 74 -9.62 -3.87 1.91
CA ALA A 74 -10.71 -4.80 2.08
C ALA A 74 -10.14 -6.21 2.35
N PRO A 75 -9.53 -6.41 3.55
CA PRO A 75 -8.92 -7.70 3.86
C PRO A 75 -9.98 -8.81 3.87
N GLY A 76 -9.64 -9.92 3.21
CA GLY A 76 -10.54 -11.07 3.12
C GLY A 76 -11.62 -10.96 2.05
N ASP A 77 -11.68 -9.86 1.31
CA ASP A 77 -12.63 -9.69 0.21
C ASP A 77 -11.99 -10.16 -1.10
N ASP A 78 -12.36 -11.36 -1.55
CA ASP A 78 -11.80 -11.95 -2.76
C ASP A 78 -12.15 -11.17 -4.03
N SER A 79 -13.22 -10.38 -4.00
CA SER A 79 -13.60 -9.54 -5.13
C SER A 79 -12.70 -8.31 -5.28
N ALA A 80 -12.01 -7.92 -4.21
CA ALA A 80 -11.09 -6.78 -4.21
C ALA A 80 -9.65 -7.27 -4.38
N ASP A 81 -9.32 -7.71 -5.58
CA ASP A 81 -8.05 -8.35 -5.90
C ASP A 81 -7.00 -7.40 -6.50
N LYS A 82 -7.32 -6.12 -6.62
CA LYS A 82 -6.44 -5.12 -7.22
C LYS A 82 -6.26 -3.90 -6.31
N TYR A 83 -5.24 -3.13 -6.60
CA TYR A 83 -4.96 -1.89 -5.88
C TYR A 83 -4.95 -0.72 -6.85
N PHE A 84 -5.70 0.31 -6.51
CA PHE A 84 -5.85 1.54 -7.32
C PHE A 84 -5.28 2.71 -6.55
N ARG A 85 -4.63 3.62 -7.28
CA ARG A 85 -4.14 4.87 -6.71
C ARG A 85 -5.04 6.00 -7.19
N ALA A 86 -5.65 6.71 -6.26
CA ALA A 86 -6.43 7.90 -6.55
C ALA A 86 -5.62 9.13 -6.19
N LYS A 87 -5.62 10.11 -7.09
CA LYS A 87 -5.08 11.43 -6.80
C LYS A 87 -6.25 12.34 -6.47
N LEU A 88 -6.24 12.85 -5.24
CA LEU A 88 -7.26 13.78 -4.75
C LEU A 88 -6.68 15.18 -4.67
N ILE A 89 -7.47 16.16 -5.07
CA ILE A 89 -7.10 17.57 -4.96
C ILE A 89 -8.03 18.18 -3.91
N PHE A 90 -7.42 18.70 -2.84
CA PHE A 90 -8.13 19.39 -1.77
C PHE A 90 -8.02 20.90 -1.98
N ILE A 91 -9.13 21.59 -1.79
CA ILE A 91 -9.21 23.04 -1.93
C ILE A 91 -9.40 23.61 -0.53
N THR A 92 -8.43 24.41 -0.09
CA THR A 92 -8.50 25.11 1.19
C THR A 92 -8.42 26.61 0.96
N LEU A 93 -9.05 27.36 1.85
CA LEU A 93 -9.01 28.82 1.80
C LEU A 93 -7.92 29.32 2.75
N ASP A 94 -7.02 30.14 2.22
CA ASP A 94 -6.03 30.80 3.06
C ASP A 94 -6.71 32.01 3.74
N GLU A 95 -6.87 31.95 5.06
CA GLU A 95 -7.54 32.96 5.84
C GLU A 95 -6.85 34.34 5.74
N LYS A 96 -5.53 34.37 5.55
CA LYS A 96 -4.77 35.65 5.49
C LYS A 96 -4.90 36.35 4.15
N SER A 97 -4.89 35.59 3.04
CA SER A 97 -4.92 36.20 1.69
C SER A 97 -6.27 36.09 1.00
N GLY A 98 -7.19 35.28 1.55
CA GLY A 98 -8.47 34.95 0.89
C GLY A 98 -8.34 34.13 -0.37
N LYS A 99 -7.14 33.66 -0.68
CA LYS A 99 -6.88 32.87 -1.88
C LYS A 99 -7.12 31.37 -1.62
N GLU A 100 -7.59 30.68 -2.65
CA GLU A 100 -7.73 29.23 -2.61
C GLU A 100 -6.35 28.58 -2.75
N LYS A 101 -6.09 27.58 -1.89
CA LYS A 101 -4.89 26.76 -1.95
C LYS A 101 -5.29 25.35 -2.34
N LYS A 102 -4.67 24.84 -3.38
CA LYS A 102 -4.89 23.44 -3.83
C LYS A 102 -3.72 22.58 -3.38
N THR A 103 -4.04 21.46 -2.72
CA THR A 103 -3.06 20.45 -2.34
C THR A 103 -3.48 19.12 -2.90
N SER A 104 -2.52 18.32 -3.37
CA SER A 104 -2.81 16.98 -3.89
C SER A 104 -2.33 15.93 -2.92
N GLN A 105 -3.10 14.84 -2.80
CA GLN A 105 -2.75 13.68 -1.98
C GLN A 105 -3.11 12.42 -2.75
N ASN A 106 -2.33 11.37 -2.52
CA ASN A 106 -2.61 10.05 -3.08
C ASN A 106 -3.27 9.17 -2.02
N VAL A 107 -4.23 8.38 -2.47
CA VAL A 107 -4.96 7.41 -1.65
C VAL A 107 -4.90 6.07 -2.37
N LEU A 108 -4.69 5.00 -1.61
CA LEU A 108 -4.68 3.65 -2.16
C LEU A 108 -6.01 2.97 -1.84
N ILE A 109 -6.61 2.33 -2.83
CA ILE A 109 -7.90 1.65 -2.68
C ILE A 109 -7.76 0.20 -3.18
N GLN A 110 -8.13 -0.75 -2.35
CA GLN A 110 -8.25 -2.15 -2.74
C GLN A 110 -9.64 -2.36 -3.33
N ALA A 111 -9.71 -2.81 -4.57
CA ALA A 111 -10.99 -2.96 -5.29
C ALA A 111 -10.88 -3.99 -6.41
N GLY A 112 -12.01 -4.38 -6.97
CA GLY A 112 -12.06 -5.35 -8.05
C GLY A 112 -11.90 -4.75 -9.44
N ASP A 113 -12.39 -3.52 -9.63
CA ASP A 113 -12.27 -2.79 -10.90
C ASP A 113 -12.30 -1.28 -10.64
N LEU A 114 -12.20 -0.51 -11.72
CA LEU A 114 -12.14 0.95 -11.61
C LEU A 114 -13.42 1.54 -10.98
N ARG A 115 -14.58 1.05 -11.37
CA ARG A 115 -15.87 1.55 -10.82
C ARG A 115 -15.98 1.24 -9.34
N ASP A 116 -15.59 0.02 -8.95
CA ASP A 116 -15.57 -0.40 -7.56
C ASP A 116 -14.58 0.45 -6.75
N ALA A 117 -13.43 0.79 -7.34
CA ALA A 117 -12.44 1.66 -6.71
C ALA A 117 -13.03 3.04 -6.41
N VAL A 118 -13.72 3.65 -7.37
CA VAL A 118 -14.36 4.95 -7.17
C VAL A 118 -15.42 4.87 -6.08
N LYS A 119 -16.25 3.81 -6.10
CA LYS A 119 -17.29 3.60 -5.11
C LYS A 119 -16.71 3.48 -3.70
N ARG A 120 -15.66 2.66 -3.54
CA ARG A 120 -15.01 2.46 -2.24
C ARG A 120 -14.28 3.72 -1.77
N LEU A 121 -13.74 4.49 -2.70
CA LEU A 121 -13.12 5.78 -2.40
C LEU A 121 -14.16 6.75 -1.84
N ASP A 122 -15.31 6.88 -2.51
CA ASP A 122 -16.38 7.76 -2.05
C ASP A 122 -16.89 7.35 -0.68
N GLU A 123 -17.05 6.06 -0.44
CA GLU A 123 -17.47 5.52 0.86
C GLU A 123 -16.43 5.81 1.94
N GLY A 124 -15.15 5.61 1.64
CA GLY A 124 -14.08 5.86 2.58
C GLY A 124 -13.89 7.32 2.92
N MET A 125 -14.20 8.20 1.98
CA MET A 125 -14.08 9.66 2.18
C MET A 125 -15.34 10.29 2.79
N LYS A 126 -16.37 9.51 3.07
CA LYS A 126 -17.57 10.03 3.77
C LYS A 126 -17.15 10.57 5.14
N GLY A 127 -17.64 11.74 5.47
CA GLY A 127 -17.28 12.40 6.72
C GLY A 127 -16.05 13.29 6.63
N SER A 128 -15.42 13.36 5.45
CA SER A 128 -14.32 14.33 5.24
C SER A 128 -14.87 15.75 5.37
N MET A 129 -14.21 16.55 6.21
CA MET A 129 -14.59 17.93 6.41
C MET A 129 -14.10 18.85 5.30
N MET A 130 -13.21 18.37 4.45
CA MET A 130 -12.61 19.14 3.37
C MET A 130 -13.21 18.75 2.03
N ASP A 131 -13.46 19.76 1.20
CA ASP A 131 -13.88 19.54 -0.18
C ASP A 131 -12.71 18.99 -0.99
N TYR A 132 -12.98 18.00 -1.81
CA TYR A 132 -11.99 17.40 -2.68
C TYR A 132 -12.57 17.07 -4.04
N THR A 133 -11.69 16.98 -5.03
CA THR A 133 -12.02 16.45 -6.35
C THR A 133 -11.11 15.27 -6.65
N ILE A 134 -11.64 14.30 -7.40
CA ILE A 134 -10.88 13.16 -7.84
C ILE A 134 -10.23 13.53 -9.17
N ALA A 135 -8.91 13.72 -9.17
CA ALA A 135 -8.16 14.07 -10.38
C ALA A 135 -7.91 12.85 -11.25
N SER A 136 -7.62 11.72 -10.63
CA SER A 136 -7.37 10.46 -11.36
C SER A 136 -7.57 9.26 -10.45
N VAL A 137 -7.90 8.13 -11.07
CA VAL A 137 -7.88 6.81 -10.42
C VAL A 137 -7.18 5.88 -11.40
N THR A 138 -6.08 5.27 -10.97
CA THR A 138 -5.23 4.44 -11.82
C THR A 138 -4.99 3.08 -11.17
N GLU A 139 -5.18 2.02 -11.95
CA GLU A 139 -4.83 0.69 -11.48
C GLU A 139 -3.31 0.59 -11.33
N THR A 140 -2.86 0.06 -10.21
CA THR A 140 -1.43 -0.15 -9.93
C THR A 140 -1.07 -1.62 -10.15
N ALA A 141 0.22 -1.89 -10.23
CA ALA A 141 0.73 -3.25 -10.28
C ALA A 141 0.98 -3.85 -8.89
N ILE A 142 0.66 -3.12 -7.83
CA ILE A 142 0.89 -3.57 -6.45
C ILE A 142 0.21 -4.91 -6.20
N MET A 143 0.99 -5.89 -5.75
CA MET A 143 0.51 -7.25 -5.54
C MET A 143 -0.11 -7.43 -4.16
N ASP A 144 0.45 -6.80 -3.13
CA ASP A 144 -0.06 -6.90 -1.77
C ASP A 144 0.50 -5.78 -0.89
N VAL A 145 -0.13 -5.62 0.28
CA VAL A 145 0.23 -4.60 1.27
C VAL A 145 0.44 -5.31 2.61
N TYR A 146 1.62 -5.16 3.19
CA TYR A 146 2.00 -5.81 4.43
C TYR A 146 2.14 -4.80 5.57
N HIS A 147 1.30 -4.94 6.59
CA HIS A 147 1.29 -4.10 7.78
C HIS A 147 2.10 -4.74 8.90
N TYR A 148 3.02 -4.00 9.47
CA TYR A 148 3.83 -4.46 10.60
C TYR A 148 2.99 -4.75 11.84
N GLU A 149 2.02 -3.90 12.14
CA GLU A 149 1.17 -4.06 13.32
C GLU A 149 0.35 -5.35 13.29
N VAL A 150 -0.18 -5.71 12.13
CA VAL A 150 -0.95 -6.96 11.96
C VAL A 150 -0.04 -8.16 12.24
N ARG A 151 1.21 -8.12 11.77
CA ARG A 151 2.19 -9.17 12.01
C ARG A 151 2.53 -9.31 13.49
N ASN A 152 2.78 -8.21 14.18
CA ASN A 152 3.06 -8.20 15.61
C ASN A 152 1.90 -8.74 16.44
N LYS A 153 0.67 -8.40 16.06
CA LYS A 153 -0.53 -8.90 16.70
C LYS A 153 -0.63 -10.42 16.56
N LYS A 154 -0.40 -10.95 15.38
CA LYS A 154 -0.40 -12.40 15.14
C LYS A 154 0.69 -13.11 15.92
N ALA A 155 1.88 -12.56 15.96
CA ALA A 155 2.99 -13.11 16.73
C ALA A 155 2.69 -13.08 18.24
N GLY A 156 1.98 -12.06 18.72
CA GLY A 156 1.54 -11.96 20.11
C GLY A 156 0.45 -12.95 20.47
N GLU A 157 -0.45 -13.22 19.55
CA GLU A 157 -1.54 -14.19 19.72
C GLU A 157 -1.02 -15.63 19.75
N ASP A 158 0.06 -15.90 19.04
CA ASP A 158 0.67 -17.22 18.97
C ASP A 158 1.58 -17.55 20.16
N LYS A 159 1.76 -16.61 21.09
CA LYS A 159 2.57 -16.88 22.29
C LYS A 159 1.82 -17.76 23.27
N PRO A 160 2.47 -18.80 23.79
CA PRO A 160 1.86 -19.64 24.83
C PRO A 160 1.52 -18.80 26.08
N GLU A 161 0.44 -19.14 26.75
CA GLU A 161 -0.02 -18.43 27.94
C GLU A 161 1.01 -18.30 29.04
N TYR A 162 1.91 -19.29 29.16
CA TYR A 162 2.94 -19.28 30.18
C TYR A 162 4.06 -18.26 29.95
N GLU A 163 4.11 -17.62 28.77
CA GLU A 163 5.08 -16.56 28.46
C GLU A 163 4.51 -15.15 28.70
N ALA A 164 3.28 -15.07 29.15
CA ALA A 164 2.61 -13.80 29.39
C ALA A 164 3.16 -13.05 30.61
#